data_684801355ebd700938eefcb5ae6fd07b
#
_entry.id   684801355ebd700938eefcb5ae6fd07b
#
_cell.length_a   1.000
_cell.length_b   1.000
_cell.length_c   1.000
_cell.angle_alpha   90.00
_cell.angle_beta   90.00
_cell.angle_gamma   90.00
#
_symmetry.space_group_name_H-M   'P 1'
#
loop_
_entity.id
_entity.type
_entity.pdbx_description
1 polymer ?
#
loop_
_entity_poly.entity_id
_entity_poly.type
_entity_poly.pdbx_seq_one_letter_code
_entity_poly.pdbx_strand_id
1 'polypeptide(L)'
;MKKKHYLVWSFAAALAMMTMNSCSEENSNPQEPDNSMESDANYVGKAVGNFKAEEWLPGGELGTTENVSSNCYEDETPAVTNQGFTARFNQGDLMASTPYTLSNEPYKGWGPCASRRACEYCHAGGYAHGHSRSDFKPVMGNGYIVSVYYPDAPDSNNGEPIDQLTTFTMTMADSPFLPPLNPDKVSIKWKDVTSMPSGLAMRFPDGEAFSLHYPEVSIPQDAFNVDPQPTNYAVRLIASCNFQGLGLIDALSNEDIEAQYKAESEHTELNPEFWDNNAKKLKDNAYAEDAFGKKFVKRFNY
;
A
#
# COMPACT_ATOMS: atom_id res chain seq x y z
N MET A 1 74.17 -4.29 0.98
CA MET A 1 73.05 -3.72 1.73
C MET A 1 72.46 -2.61 0.89
N LYS A 2 71.33 -2.85 0.23
CA LYS A 2 70.57 -1.88 -0.60
C LYS A 2 69.34 -1.47 0.14
N LYS A 3 69.22 -0.21 0.57
CA LYS A 3 68.03 0.39 1.16
C LYS A 3 67.04 0.66 0.04
N LYS A 4 65.87 0.08 0.13
CA LYS A 4 64.70 0.41 -0.73
C LYS A 4 63.96 1.57 -0.08
N HIS A 5 63.88 2.69 -0.77
CA HIS A 5 63.02 3.82 -0.44
C HIS A 5 61.62 3.51 -0.95
N TYR A 6 60.66 3.46 -0.04
CA TYR A 6 59.22 3.45 -0.40
C TYR A 6 58.77 4.89 -0.57
N LEU A 7 58.41 5.21 -1.79
CA LEU A 7 57.79 6.48 -2.15
C LEU A 7 56.33 6.43 -1.69
N VAL A 8 56.00 7.23 -0.69
CA VAL A 8 54.60 7.40 -0.25
C VAL A 8 53.96 8.42 -1.19
N TRP A 9 53.07 7.94 -2.03
CA TRP A 9 52.21 8.80 -2.82
C TRP A 9 51.01 9.23 -1.96
N SER A 10 51.06 10.48 -1.52
CA SER A 10 49.91 11.15 -0.93
C SER A 10 48.93 11.48 -2.03
N PHE A 11 47.90 10.68 -2.17
CA PHE A 11 46.73 11.07 -2.94
C PHE A 11 45.94 12.09 -2.11
N ALA A 12 46.09 13.36 -2.44
CA ALA A 12 45.15 14.39 -2.05
C ALA A 12 43.85 14.15 -2.86
N ALA A 13 42.92 13.42 -2.27
CA ALA A 13 41.57 13.36 -2.78
C ALA A 13 40.92 14.75 -2.58
N ALA A 14 40.88 15.54 -3.65
CA ALA A 14 40.03 16.71 -3.71
C ALA A 14 38.57 16.19 -3.60
N LEU A 15 38.01 16.30 -2.41
CA LEU A 15 36.60 16.08 -2.14
C LEU A 15 35.85 17.22 -2.84
N ALA A 16 35.44 16.99 -4.09
CA ALA A 16 34.46 17.83 -4.73
C ALA A 16 33.17 17.65 -3.93
N MET A 17 32.87 18.61 -3.07
CA MET A 17 31.54 18.80 -2.52
C MET A 17 30.61 19.11 -3.70
N MET A 18 30.05 18.08 -4.28
CA MET A 18 28.77 18.23 -4.96
C MET A 18 27.78 18.57 -3.85
N THR A 19 27.48 19.85 -3.73
CA THR A 19 26.27 20.29 -3.06
C THR A 19 25.11 19.73 -3.86
N MET A 20 24.68 18.53 -3.49
CA MET A 20 23.34 18.11 -3.76
C MET A 20 22.49 19.18 -3.08
N ASN A 21 21.82 20.00 -3.86
CA ASN A 21 20.61 20.67 -3.40
C ASN A 21 19.60 19.56 -3.12
N SER A 22 19.78 18.90 -1.99
CA SER A 22 18.69 18.27 -1.27
C SER A 22 17.64 19.33 -1.09
N CYS A 23 16.41 19.00 -1.42
CA CYS A 23 15.23 19.80 -1.11
C CYS A 23 15.49 20.53 0.21
N SER A 24 15.36 21.84 0.17
CA SER A 24 15.53 22.69 1.34
C SER A 24 14.78 22.03 2.49
N GLU A 25 15.51 21.65 3.52
CA GLU A 25 14.91 21.54 4.84
C GLU A 25 14.28 22.90 5.09
N GLU A 26 12.99 23.05 4.79
CA GLU A 26 12.21 24.05 5.46
C GLU A 26 12.37 23.71 6.93
N ASN A 27 13.15 24.53 7.61
CA ASN A 27 13.16 24.60 9.04
C ASN A 27 11.69 24.65 9.46
N SER A 28 11.19 23.53 9.92
CA SER A 28 9.90 23.45 10.58
C SER A 28 10.02 24.02 11.98
N ASN A 29 10.44 25.27 12.05
CA ASN A 29 10.05 26.10 13.16
C ASN A 29 8.51 26.16 13.04
N PRO A 30 7.75 25.85 14.06
CA PRO A 30 6.30 26.02 14.01
C PRO A 30 6.06 27.48 13.65
N GLN A 31 5.81 27.75 12.37
CA GLN A 31 5.31 29.03 11.95
C GLN A 31 4.01 29.24 12.70
N GLU A 32 3.87 30.42 13.30
CA GLU A 32 2.57 30.82 13.81
C GLU A 32 1.55 30.54 12.71
N PRO A 33 0.42 29.90 13.05
CA PRO A 33 -0.57 29.51 12.06
C PRO A 33 -0.93 30.72 11.22
N ASP A 34 -0.69 30.64 9.92
CA ASP A 34 -1.14 31.65 8.99
C ASP A 34 -2.67 31.59 8.96
N ASN A 35 -3.31 32.41 9.78
CA ASN A 35 -4.76 32.58 9.80
C ASN A 35 -5.31 33.25 8.53
N SER A 36 -4.46 33.52 7.52
CA SER A 36 -4.87 34.11 6.25
C SER A 36 -5.50 33.10 5.27
N MET A 37 -5.49 31.80 5.55
CA MET A 37 -6.36 30.84 4.88
C MET A 37 -7.81 31.06 5.34
N GLU A 38 -8.45 32.08 4.83
CA GLU A 38 -9.91 32.03 4.70
C GLU A 38 -10.21 30.88 3.78
N SER A 39 -10.56 29.75 4.39
CA SER A 39 -10.99 28.58 3.66
C SER A 39 -12.13 28.94 2.74
N ASP A 40 -12.07 28.52 1.48
CA ASP A 40 -13.27 28.35 0.67
C ASP A 40 -14.35 27.79 1.61
N ALA A 41 -15.57 28.32 1.54
CA ALA A 41 -16.68 27.95 2.43
C ALA A 41 -16.96 26.43 2.50
N ASN A 42 -16.40 25.64 1.59
CA ASN A 42 -16.49 24.19 1.52
C ASN A 42 -15.24 23.46 2.02
N TYR A 43 -14.17 24.18 2.39
CA TYR A 43 -12.95 23.55 2.89
C TYR A 43 -13.02 23.41 4.41
N VAL A 44 -13.09 22.18 4.88
CA VAL A 44 -13.14 21.81 6.30
C VAL A 44 -11.79 21.36 6.86
N GLY A 45 -10.70 21.60 6.16
CA GLY A 45 -9.36 21.27 6.62
C GLY A 45 -8.87 22.18 7.75
N LYS A 46 -7.76 21.79 8.37
CA LYS A 46 -7.07 22.59 9.38
C LYS A 46 -5.80 23.18 8.80
N ALA A 47 -5.47 24.42 9.15
CA ALA A 47 -4.18 24.98 8.84
C ALA A 47 -3.06 24.18 9.54
N VAL A 48 -1.90 24.05 8.88
CA VAL A 48 -0.73 23.42 9.47
C VAL A 48 -0.38 24.12 10.79
N GLY A 49 -0.15 23.32 11.86
CA GLY A 49 0.11 23.84 13.20
C GLY A 49 -1.13 23.91 14.11
N ASN A 50 -2.33 23.82 13.59
CA ASN A 50 -3.57 23.79 14.39
C ASN A 50 -3.99 22.37 14.80
N PHE A 51 -3.13 21.39 14.58
CA PHE A 51 -3.36 20.00 14.97
C PHE A 51 -3.08 19.81 16.46
N LYS A 52 -3.93 19.02 17.12
CA LYS A 52 -3.64 18.52 18.46
C LYS A 52 -2.60 17.40 18.37
N ALA A 53 -1.95 17.09 19.50
CA ALA A 53 -0.95 16.02 19.55
C ALA A 53 -1.51 14.68 19.04
N GLU A 54 -2.77 14.36 19.36
CA GLU A 54 -3.45 13.13 18.93
C GLU A 54 -3.66 13.07 17.41
N GLU A 55 -3.76 14.21 16.75
CA GLU A 55 -3.94 14.30 15.28
C GLU A 55 -2.62 14.13 14.53
N TRP A 56 -1.49 14.53 15.16
CA TRP A 56 -0.15 14.32 14.63
C TRP A 56 0.34 12.88 14.79
N LEU A 57 -0.12 12.21 15.83
CA LEU A 57 0.28 10.85 16.19
C LEU A 57 -0.93 9.90 16.08
N PRO A 58 -1.47 9.65 14.87
CA PRO A 58 -2.67 8.84 14.71
C PRO A 58 -2.51 7.39 15.21
N GLY A 59 -1.28 6.88 15.28
CA GLY A 59 -0.94 5.62 15.94
C GLY A 59 -0.66 5.74 17.44
N GLY A 60 -0.78 6.95 18.01
CA GLY A 60 -0.36 7.27 19.37
C GLY A 60 1.16 7.21 19.54
N GLU A 61 1.63 7.60 20.72
CA GLU A 61 3.07 7.55 21.06
C GLU A 61 3.66 6.14 20.97
N LEU A 62 2.87 5.13 21.29
CA LEU A 62 3.30 3.72 21.22
C LEU A 62 3.37 3.16 19.81
N GLY A 63 2.67 3.77 18.87
CA GLY A 63 2.66 3.38 17.45
C GLY A 63 3.51 4.27 16.54
N THR A 64 4.27 5.21 17.11
CA THR A 64 5.05 6.20 16.36
C THR A 64 6.53 6.04 16.67
N THR A 65 7.40 6.17 15.64
CA THR A 65 8.85 6.24 15.79
C THR A 65 9.33 7.66 15.42
N GLU A 66 10.50 8.04 15.92
CA GLU A 66 11.12 9.33 15.59
C GLU A 66 11.99 9.25 14.32
N ASN A 67 12.07 8.09 13.68
CA ASN A 67 12.83 7.93 12.45
C ASN A 67 12.07 8.56 11.29
N VAL A 68 12.64 9.57 10.66
CA VAL A 68 12.12 10.28 9.49
C VAL A 68 12.81 9.89 8.19
N SER A 69 13.67 8.87 8.22
CA SER A 69 14.35 8.37 7.03
C SER A 69 13.42 7.53 6.14
N SER A 70 13.89 7.17 4.95
CA SER A 70 13.11 6.38 3.99
C SER A 70 12.74 4.98 4.46
N ASN A 71 13.40 4.45 5.49
CA ASN A 71 13.12 3.14 6.08
C ASN A 71 12.41 3.21 7.45
N CYS A 72 11.83 4.36 7.79
CA CYS A 72 11.06 4.52 9.04
C CYS A 72 9.89 3.53 9.17
N TYR A 73 9.39 3.02 8.07
CA TYR A 73 8.28 2.06 8.05
C TYR A 73 8.70 0.62 8.37
N GLU A 74 10.01 0.36 8.45
CA GLU A 74 10.57 -0.94 8.85
C GLU A 74 10.98 -0.97 10.33
N ASP A 75 10.84 0.16 11.03
CA ASP A 75 11.22 0.26 12.43
C ASP A 75 10.20 -0.39 13.36
N GLU A 76 10.72 -1.01 14.43
CA GLU A 76 9.89 -1.42 15.55
C GLU A 76 9.29 -0.21 16.24
N THR A 77 7.99 -0.25 16.49
CA THR A 77 7.34 0.79 17.31
C THR A 77 7.63 0.63 18.79
N PRO A 78 7.53 1.68 19.60
CA PRO A 78 7.67 1.56 21.07
C PRO A 78 6.75 0.52 21.70
N ALA A 79 5.58 0.27 21.14
CA ALA A 79 4.69 -0.79 21.61
C ALA A 79 5.32 -2.18 21.49
N VAL A 80 6.05 -2.44 20.41
CA VAL A 80 6.74 -3.71 20.18
C VAL A 80 7.91 -3.89 21.16
N THR A 81 8.77 -2.88 21.27
CA THR A 81 9.96 -2.93 22.12
C THR A 81 9.62 -2.99 23.60
N ASN A 82 8.66 -2.18 24.06
CA ASN A 82 8.25 -2.13 25.45
C ASN A 82 7.61 -3.44 25.95
N GLN A 83 7.02 -4.21 25.05
CA GLN A 83 6.42 -5.51 25.37
C GLN A 83 7.36 -6.69 25.11
N GLY A 84 8.58 -6.44 24.63
CA GLY A 84 9.56 -7.48 24.33
C GLY A 84 9.19 -8.32 23.09
N PHE A 85 8.48 -7.77 22.13
CA PHE A 85 8.00 -8.47 20.93
C PHE A 85 8.95 -8.38 19.74
N THR A 86 10.15 -7.83 19.89
CA THR A 86 11.18 -7.73 18.84
C THR A 86 11.36 -9.03 18.03
N ALA A 87 11.46 -10.18 18.72
CA ALA A 87 11.62 -11.46 18.01
C ALA A 87 10.41 -11.81 17.13
N ARG A 88 9.20 -11.48 17.59
CA ARG A 88 7.97 -11.68 16.82
C ARG A 88 7.89 -10.72 15.62
N PHE A 89 8.30 -9.47 15.82
CA PHE A 89 8.37 -8.46 14.78
C PHE A 89 9.31 -8.93 13.67
N ASN A 90 10.55 -9.30 13.99
CA ASN A 90 11.53 -9.80 13.04
C ASN A 90 11.08 -11.08 12.32
N GLN A 91 10.33 -11.95 12.99
CA GLN A 91 9.74 -13.11 12.34
C GLN A 91 8.64 -12.72 11.36
N GLY A 92 7.84 -11.72 11.69
CA GLY A 92 6.80 -11.18 10.80
C GLY A 92 7.39 -10.54 9.56
N ASP A 93 8.44 -9.75 9.71
CA ASP A 93 9.20 -9.14 8.64
C ASP A 93 9.78 -10.21 7.69
N LEU A 94 10.47 -11.20 8.25
CA LEU A 94 10.97 -12.33 7.47
C LEU A 94 9.86 -13.06 6.71
N MET A 95 8.68 -13.23 7.29
CA MET A 95 7.53 -13.85 6.61
C MET A 95 6.99 -12.98 5.49
N ALA A 96 6.99 -11.65 5.64
CA ALA A 96 6.53 -10.72 4.62
C ALA A 96 7.46 -10.69 3.39
N SER A 97 8.77 -10.80 3.63
CA SER A 97 9.81 -10.72 2.60
C SER A 97 10.16 -12.07 1.94
N THR A 98 9.97 -13.19 2.63
CA THR A 98 10.36 -14.51 2.12
C THR A 98 9.39 -15.04 1.07
N PRO A 99 9.83 -15.36 -0.17
CA PRO A 99 8.96 -15.89 -1.20
C PRO A 99 8.43 -17.30 -0.87
N TYR A 100 7.13 -17.47 -1.03
CA TYR A 100 6.47 -18.78 -1.05
C TYR A 100 6.77 -19.49 -2.36
N THR A 101 7.15 -20.76 -2.30
CA THR A 101 7.53 -21.55 -3.46
C THR A 101 6.84 -22.91 -3.49
N LEU A 102 6.97 -23.63 -4.61
CA LEU A 102 6.43 -24.98 -4.75
C LEU A 102 7.15 -25.96 -3.80
N SER A 103 8.47 -25.86 -3.68
CA SER A 103 9.29 -26.89 -3.04
C SER A 103 10.30 -26.41 -2.00
N ASN A 104 10.60 -25.10 -1.94
CA ASN A 104 11.65 -24.59 -1.06
C ASN A 104 11.14 -24.27 0.35
N GLU A 105 11.87 -24.76 1.35
CA GLU A 105 11.64 -24.39 2.74
C GLU A 105 11.96 -22.88 2.96
N PRO A 106 11.38 -22.23 3.96
CA PRO A 106 10.39 -22.78 4.91
C PRO A 106 8.94 -22.75 4.38
N TYR A 107 8.65 -22.01 3.33
CA TYR A 107 7.29 -21.78 2.82
C TYR A 107 7.03 -22.53 1.50
N LYS A 108 7.11 -23.83 1.57
CA LYS A 108 6.79 -24.72 0.45
C LYS A 108 5.29 -25.03 0.35
N GLY A 109 4.90 -25.62 -0.78
CA GLY A 109 3.54 -26.10 -1.02
C GLY A 109 2.65 -25.05 -1.66
N TRP A 110 3.18 -23.90 -2.02
CA TRP A 110 2.49 -22.92 -2.86
C TRP A 110 2.32 -23.50 -4.26
N GLY A 111 1.18 -23.23 -4.91
CA GLY A 111 0.91 -23.76 -6.26
C GLY A 111 1.95 -23.33 -7.30
N PRO A 112 2.00 -24.01 -8.47
CA PRO A 112 3.00 -23.72 -9.49
C PRO A 112 2.89 -22.32 -10.08
N CYS A 113 1.70 -21.73 -10.07
CA CYS A 113 1.43 -20.37 -10.52
C CYS A 113 0.97 -19.49 -9.37
N ALA A 114 1.35 -18.21 -9.42
CA ALA A 114 0.97 -17.22 -8.42
C ALA A 114 0.88 -15.81 -9.03
N SER A 115 0.07 -14.95 -8.42
CA SER A 115 0.09 -13.52 -8.75
C SER A 115 1.38 -12.88 -8.25
N ARG A 116 1.71 -13.14 -6.98
CA ARG A 116 2.97 -12.76 -6.31
C ARG A 116 3.33 -13.82 -5.28
N ARG A 117 4.59 -13.89 -4.88
CA ARG A 117 5.10 -14.94 -3.99
C ARG A 117 5.44 -14.50 -2.58
N ALA A 118 5.53 -13.21 -2.32
CA ALA A 118 5.70 -12.65 -0.99
C ALA A 118 4.86 -11.37 -0.86
N CYS A 119 4.61 -10.94 0.37
CA CYS A 119 3.84 -9.73 0.63
C CYS A 119 4.51 -8.50 0.01
N GLU A 120 5.83 -8.39 0.09
CA GLU A 120 6.60 -7.26 -0.40
C GLU A 120 6.66 -7.14 -1.94
N TYR A 121 6.24 -8.13 -2.69
CA TYR A 121 6.07 -7.96 -4.13
C TYR A 121 4.97 -6.93 -4.46
N CYS A 122 3.92 -6.89 -3.63
CA CYS A 122 2.82 -5.95 -3.77
C CYS A 122 2.96 -4.77 -2.80
N HIS A 123 3.41 -5.03 -1.56
CA HIS A 123 3.52 -4.07 -0.46
C HIS A 123 4.97 -3.65 -0.27
N ALA A 124 5.54 -3.06 -1.30
CA ALA A 124 6.95 -2.77 -1.40
C ALA A 124 7.42 -1.75 -0.37
N GLY A 125 8.39 -2.15 0.47
CA GLY A 125 9.15 -1.26 1.34
C GLY A 125 8.31 -0.35 2.22
N GLY A 126 7.18 -0.85 2.71
CA GLY A 126 6.25 -0.04 3.49
C GLY A 126 5.51 1.05 2.72
N TYR A 127 5.94 1.40 1.52
CA TYR A 127 5.31 2.47 0.72
C TYR A 127 4.08 2.01 -0.07
N ALA A 128 3.82 0.75 -0.10
CA ALA A 128 2.64 0.11 -0.62
C ALA A 128 2.24 0.40 -2.07
N HIS A 129 2.54 1.49 -2.62
CA HIS A 129 2.23 1.82 -3.98
C HIS A 129 3.48 2.28 -4.67
N GLY A 130 3.70 1.66 -5.76
CA GLY A 130 4.79 2.04 -6.61
C GLY A 130 4.70 3.51 -6.96
N HIS A 131 5.84 4.12 -7.01
CA HIS A 131 6.03 5.29 -7.82
C HIS A 131 5.50 5.01 -9.22
N SER A 132 5.17 6.03 -9.99
CA SER A 132 4.74 5.92 -11.39
C SER A 132 5.78 5.19 -12.25
N ARG A 133 5.74 3.87 -12.24
CA ARG A 133 6.65 3.02 -13.00
C ARG A 133 6.06 2.70 -14.37
N SER A 134 6.88 2.71 -15.39
CA SER A 134 6.50 2.30 -16.75
C SER A 134 6.70 0.80 -16.99
N ASP A 135 7.38 0.09 -16.07
CA ASP A 135 7.65 -1.33 -16.16
C ASP A 135 6.74 -2.12 -15.20
N PHE A 136 6.19 -3.21 -15.71
CA PHE A 136 5.49 -4.20 -14.92
C PHE A 136 6.37 -5.43 -14.78
N LYS A 137 6.88 -5.66 -13.56
CA LYS A 137 7.70 -6.85 -13.27
C LYS A 137 7.25 -7.51 -12.00
N PRO A 138 7.09 -8.84 -11.99
CA PRO A 138 6.74 -9.60 -10.80
C PRO A 138 7.98 -9.81 -9.90
N VAL A 139 8.58 -8.72 -9.44
CA VAL A 139 9.75 -8.70 -8.54
C VAL A 139 9.41 -7.93 -7.27
N MET A 140 10.14 -8.22 -6.20
CA MET A 140 10.01 -7.47 -4.95
C MET A 140 10.22 -5.98 -5.20
N GLY A 141 9.44 -5.15 -4.52
CA GLY A 141 9.50 -3.71 -4.62
C GLY A 141 8.83 -3.11 -5.86
N ASN A 142 8.23 -3.90 -6.77
CA ASN A 142 7.50 -3.32 -7.90
C ASN A 142 6.15 -2.70 -7.46
N GLY A 143 5.41 -3.36 -6.59
CA GLY A 143 4.18 -2.85 -5.99
C GLY A 143 2.93 -2.92 -6.85
N TYR A 144 3.04 -3.29 -8.14
CA TYR A 144 1.89 -3.38 -9.04
C TYR A 144 1.43 -4.81 -9.25
N ILE A 145 0.12 -4.96 -9.33
CA ILE A 145 -0.58 -6.15 -9.81
C ILE A 145 -1.54 -5.75 -10.92
N VAL A 146 -1.94 -6.68 -11.76
CA VAL A 146 -2.95 -6.46 -12.79
C VAL A 146 -4.16 -7.35 -12.54
N SER A 147 -5.34 -6.83 -12.84
CA SER A 147 -6.58 -7.57 -12.95
C SER A 147 -7.06 -7.49 -14.39
N VAL A 148 -7.36 -8.64 -14.96
CA VAL A 148 -7.97 -8.75 -16.28
C VAL A 148 -9.41 -9.23 -16.07
N TYR A 149 -10.37 -8.53 -16.65
CA TYR A 149 -11.79 -8.74 -16.35
C TYR A 149 -12.66 -8.49 -17.58
N TYR A 150 -13.86 -9.04 -17.56
CA TYR A 150 -14.90 -8.73 -18.54
C TYR A 150 -15.64 -7.45 -18.13
N PRO A 151 -15.52 -6.34 -18.91
CA PRO A 151 -16.07 -5.04 -18.51
C PRO A 151 -17.59 -5.00 -18.55
N ASP A 152 -18.23 -5.81 -19.41
CA ASP A 152 -19.63 -5.77 -19.71
C ASP A 152 -20.44 -6.83 -18.93
N ALA A 153 -19.92 -7.29 -17.81
CA ALA A 153 -20.63 -8.25 -16.96
C ALA A 153 -21.93 -7.64 -16.41
N PRO A 154 -23.10 -8.26 -16.65
CA PRO A 154 -24.39 -7.63 -16.42
C PRO A 154 -24.70 -7.34 -14.95
N ASP A 155 -24.07 -8.06 -14.02
CA ASP A 155 -24.35 -7.99 -12.58
C ASP A 155 -23.23 -7.30 -11.77
N SER A 156 -22.27 -6.69 -12.45
CA SER A 156 -21.12 -6.07 -11.76
C SER A 156 -20.71 -4.72 -12.35
N ASN A 157 -20.85 -3.67 -11.58
CA ASN A 157 -20.36 -2.33 -11.92
C ASN A 157 -18.82 -2.26 -12.06
N ASN A 158 -18.13 -3.25 -11.55
CA ASN A 158 -16.66 -3.34 -11.54
C ASN A 158 -16.12 -4.36 -12.56
N GLY A 159 -16.97 -4.96 -13.36
CA GLY A 159 -16.64 -6.07 -14.25
C GLY A 159 -16.47 -7.40 -13.50
N GLU A 160 -16.37 -8.48 -14.24
CA GLU A 160 -16.24 -9.84 -13.71
C GLU A 160 -14.82 -10.37 -13.96
N PRO A 161 -14.11 -10.86 -12.92
CA PRO A 161 -12.80 -11.49 -13.09
C PRO A 161 -12.88 -12.68 -14.05
N ILE A 162 -11.83 -12.90 -14.81
CA ILE A 162 -11.71 -14.07 -15.69
C ILE A 162 -11.19 -15.22 -14.86
N ASP A 163 -11.98 -16.28 -14.67
CA ASP A 163 -11.68 -17.41 -13.77
C ASP A 163 -10.29 -17.99 -13.96
N GLN A 164 -9.85 -18.19 -15.20
CA GLN A 164 -8.54 -18.75 -15.52
C GLN A 164 -7.36 -17.84 -15.12
N LEU A 165 -7.61 -16.55 -14.90
CA LEU A 165 -6.61 -15.55 -14.57
C LEU A 165 -6.65 -15.15 -13.11
N THR A 166 -7.74 -15.46 -12.42
CA THR A 166 -8.07 -15.01 -11.05
C THR A 166 -8.25 -13.50 -10.91
N THR A 167 -8.75 -13.04 -9.78
CA THR A 167 -8.98 -11.60 -9.52
C THR A 167 -7.68 -10.79 -9.63
N PHE A 168 -6.59 -11.31 -9.06
CA PHE A 168 -5.24 -10.78 -9.25
C PHE A 168 -4.49 -11.72 -10.18
N THR A 169 -4.35 -11.30 -11.42
CA THR A 169 -3.84 -12.17 -12.47
C THR A 169 -2.49 -12.77 -12.13
N MET A 170 -2.40 -14.08 -12.26
CA MET A 170 -1.17 -14.81 -11.99
C MET A 170 -0.12 -14.52 -13.07
N THR A 171 1.01 -14.00 -12.66
CA THR A 171 2.12 -13.55 -13.51
C THR A 171 3.45 -14.20 -13.17
N MET A 172 3.46 -15.13 -12.23
CA MET A 172 4.63 -15.93 -11.84
C MET A 172 4.32 -17.42 -11.96
N ALA A 173 5.32 -18.19 -12.34
CA ALA A 173 5.23 -19.65 -12.35
C ALA A 173 6.58 -20.29 -12.05
N ASP A 174 6.55 -21.50 -11.46
CA ASP A 174 7.72 -22.37 -11.33
C ASP A 174 7.87 -23.25 -12.57
N SER A 175 9.11 -23.38 -13.04
CA SER A 175 9.41 -24.29 -14.16
C SER A 175 8.96 -25.74 -13.85
N PRO A 176 8.33 -26.46 -14.79
CA PRO A 176 8.17 -26.13 -16.22
C PRO A 176 6.89 -25.37 -16.60
N PHE A 177 6.15 -24.85 -15.63
CA PHE A 177 4.90 -24.16 -15.87
C PHE A 177 5.13 -22.74 -16.43
N LEU A 178 4.18 -22.26 -17.22
CA LEU A 178 4.12 -20.88 -17.66
C LEU A 178 3.06 -20.13 -16.83
N PRO A 179 3.31 -18.86 -16.50
CA PRO A 179 2.29 -18.06 -15.84
C PRO A 179 1.09 -17.85 -16.78
N PRO A 180 -0.14 -17.81 -16.30
CA PRO A 180 -1.33 -17.53 -17.11
C PRO A 180 -1.22 -16.24 -17.93
N LEU A 181 -0.54 -15.22 -17.40
CA LEU A 181 -0.19 -14.00 -18.10
C LEU A 181 1.34 -13.83 -18.13
N ASN A 182 1.89 -13.64 -19.33
CA ASN A 182 3.30 -13.27 -19.49
C ASN A 182 3.53 -11.80 -19.06
N PRO A 183 4.23 -11.55 -17.94
CA PRO A 183 4.43 -10.19 -17.42
C PRO A 183 5.27 -9.29 -18.32
N ASP A 184 6.16 -9.85 -19.15
CA ASP A 184 7.03 -9.09 -20.04
C ASP A 184 6.26 -8.38 -21.18
N LYS A 185 5.01 -8.78 -21.40
CA LYS A 185 4.13 -8.19 -22.41
C LYS A 185 3.15 -7.17 -21.83
N VAL A 186 3.18 -6.93 -20.54
CA VAL A 186 2.38 -5.88 -19.90
C VAL A 186 3.05 -4.53 -20.12
N SER A 187 2.33 -3.59 -20.71
CA SER A 187 2.81 -2.22 -20.97
C SER A 187 2.04 -1.21 -20.14
N ILE A 188 2.76 -0.31 -19.48
CA ILE A 188 2.22 0.79 -18.69
C ILE A 188 2.70 2.11 -19.31
N LYS A 189 1.75 3.01 -19.59
CA LYS A 189 2.04 4.36 -20.07
C LYS A 189 1.32 5.36 -19.17
N TRP A 190 2.06 6.28 -18.59
CA TRP A 190 1.48 7.34 -17.79
C TRP A 190 1.01 8.48 -18.69
N LYS A 191 -0.21 8.93 -18.44
CA LYS A 191 -0.89 10.01 -19.17
C LYS A 191 -1.24 11.13 -18.21
N ASP A 192 -0.99 12.35 -18.63
CA ASP A 192 -1.40 13.53 -17.86
C ASP A 192 -2.92 13.74 -17.96
N VAL A 193 -3.52 14.08 -16.84
CA VAL A 193 -4.90 14.53 -16.77
C VAL A 193 -4.93 15.99 -17.24
N THR A 194 -5.62 16.25 -18.32
CA THR A 194 -5.74 17.62 -18.90
C THR A 194 -6.96 18.39 -18.40
N SER A 195 -7.94 17.69 -17.83
CA SER A 195 -9.13 18.28 -17.22
C SER A 195 -9.77 17.33 -16.21
N MET A 196 -10.36 17.88 -15.16
CA MET A 196 -11.14 17.09 -14.19
C MET A 196 -12.55 16.81 -14.75
N PRO A 197 -13.08 15.59 -14.58
CA PRO A 197 -14.43 15.22 -15.02
C PRO A 197 -15.54 16.13 -14.49
N SER A 198 -15.35 16.66 -13.29
CA SER A 198 -16.28 17.58 -12.62
C SER A 198 -16.20 19.03 -13.10
N GLY A 199 -15.25 19.36 -13.99
CA GLY A 199 -14.93 20.72 -14.37
C GLY A 199 -14.21 21.53 -13.28
N LEU A 200 -13.83 20.87 -12.18
CA LEU A 200 -13.03 21.52 -11.13
C LEU A 200 -11.64 21.90 -11.65
N ALA A 201 -11.12 23.00 -11.15
CA ALA A 201 -9.74 23.39 -11.43
C ALA A 201 -8.77 22.43 -10.72
N MET A 202 -7.62 22.13 -11.36
CA MET A 202 -6.53 21.39 -10.71
C MET A 202 -5.70 22.33 -9.83
N ARG A 203 -6.36 22.82 -8.77
CA ARG A 203 -5.78 23.70 -7.74
C ARG A 203 -6.37 23.37 -6.38
N PHE A 204 -5.53 23.46 -5.38
CA PHE A 204 -5.99 23.47 -3.98
C PHE A 204 -6.74 24.76 -3.65
N PRO A 205 -7.51 24.80 -2.52
CA PRO A 205 -8.24 26.02 -2.10
C PRO A 205 -7.36 27.27 -1.91
N ASP A 206 -6.10 27.10 -1.52
CA ASP A 206 -5.09 28.15 -1.39
C ASP A 206 -4.57 28.69 -2.73
N GLY A 207 -4.96 28.07 -3.84
CA GLY A 207 -4.58 28.43 -5.20
C GLY A 207 -3.34 27.70 -5.73
N GLU A 208 -2.67 26.84 -4.94
CA GLU A 208 -1.57 26.03 -5.41
C GLU A 208 -2.05 25.05 -6.51
N ALA A 209 -1.33 25.01 -7.64
CA ALA A 209 -1.67 24.14 -8.75
C ALA A 209 -1.07 22.75 -8.53
N PHE A 210 -1.82 21.72 -8.85
CA PHE A 210 -1.33 20.34 -8.91
C PHE A 210 -1.53 19.74 -10.29
N SER A 211 -0.74 18.73 -10.62
CA SER A 211 -0.93 17.91 -11.82
C SER A 211 -1.25 16.47 -11.42
N LEU A 212 -2.13 15.84 -12.17
CA LEU A 212 -2.49 14.44 -12.00
C LEU A 212 -2.08 13.65 -13.22
N HIS A 213 -1.73 12.40 -13.03
CA HIS A 213 -1.50 11.43 -14.08
C HIS A 213 -2.13 10.09 -13.73
N TYR A 214 -2.44 9.31 -14.76
CA TYR A 214 -3.03 7.99 -14.60
C TYR A 214 -2.32 6.97 -15.50
N PRO A 215 -2.27 5.69 -15.10
CA PRO A 215 -1.68 4.64 -15.90
C PRO A 215 -2.66 4.15 -16.96
N GLU A 216 -2.20 4.09 -18.19
CA GLU A 216 -2.85 3.38 -19.28
C GLU A 216 -2.12 2.05 -19.46
N VAL A 217 -2.82 0.95 -19.16
CA VAL A 217 -2.25 -0.39 -19.19
C VAL A 217 -2.76 -1.14 -20.40
N SER A 218 -1.87 -1.78 -21.12
CA SER A 218 -2.23 -2.64 -22.26
C SER A 218 -1.55 -4.00 -22.17
N ILE A 219 -2.31 -5.02 -22.49
CA ILE A 219 -1.89 -6.42 -22.56
C ILE A 219 -2.33 -6.95 -23.93
N PRO A 220 -1.42 -7.35 -24.81
CA PRO A 220 -1.79 -7.93 -26.09
C PRO A 220 -2.33 -9.36 -25.93
N GLN A 221 -3.13 -9.82 -26.89
CA GLN A 221 -3.77 -11.13 -26.87
C GLN A 221 -2.77 -12.28 -26.68
N ASP A 222 -1.62 -12.20 -27.32
CA ASP A 222 -0.56 -13.22 -27.29
C ASP A 222 0.24 -13.23 -25.94
N ALA A 223 -0.15 -12.38 -24.99
CA ALA A 223 0.41 -12.42 -23.63
C ALA A 223 -0.23 -13.52 -22.76
N PHE A 224 -1.41 -14.01 -23.12
CA PHE A 224 -2.13 -15.00 -22.35
C PHE A 224 -1.69 -16.43 -22.68
N ASN A 225 -1.33 -17.18 -21.65
CA ASN A 225 -0.94 -18.59 -21.72
C ASN A 225 -2.08 -19.53 -21.25
N VAL A 226 -3.32 -19.09 -21.37
CA VAL A 226 -4.54 -19.84 -21.02
C VAL A 226 -5.31 -20.23 -22.27
N ASP A 227 -6.10 -21.31 -22.20
CA ASP A 227 -6.94 -21.79 -23.30
C ASP A 227 -8.37 -22.06 -22.76
N PRO A 228 -9.40 -21.44 -23.31
CA PRO A 228 -9.36 -20.41 -24.37
C PRO A 228 -8.75 -19.09 -23.88
N GLN A 229 -8.09 -18.37 -24.78
CA GLN A 229 -7.60 -17.02 -24.46
C GLN A 229 -8.80 -16.06 -24.28
N PRO A 230 -8.74 -15.14 -23.31
CA PRO A 230 -9.82 -14.18 -23.08
C PRO A 230 -9.99 -13.25 -24.30
N THR A 231 -11.24 -12.94 -24.63
CA THR A 231 -11.62 -11.95 -25.64
C THR A 231 -12.49 -10.89 -25.00
N ASN A 232 -12.52 -9.67 -25.57
CA ASN A 232 -13.31 -8.57 -25.04
C ASN A 232 -13.06 -8.29 -23.54
N TYR A 233 -11.79 -8.19 -23.17
CA TYR A 233 -11.35 -7.94 -21.81
C TYR A 233 -10.90 -6.49 -21.62
N ALA A 234 -10.95 -6.05 -20.39
CA ALA A 234 -10.34 -4.83 -19.91
C ALA A 234 -9.25 -5.15 -18.87
N VAL A 235 -8.36 -4.20 -18.66
CA VAL A 235 -7.22 -4.34 -17.74
C VAL A 235 -7.24 -3.23 -16.72
N ARG A 236 -6.99 -3.58 -15.47
CA ARG A 236 -6.81 -2.64 -14.38
C ARG A 236 -5.44 -2.82 -13.75
N LEU A 237 -4.68 -1.73 -13.62
CA LEU A 237 -3.50 -1.70 -12.79
C LEU A 237 -3.94 -1.43 -11.35
N ILE A 238 -3.43 -2.23 -10.44
CA ILE A 238 -3.73 -2.12 -9.01
C ILE A 238 -2.42 -1.83 -8.29
N ALA A 239 -2.40 -0.72 -7.56
CA ALA A 239 -1.41 -0.46 -6.53
C ALA A 239 -1.97 -0.94 -5.19
N SER A 240 -1.22 -1.76 -4.48
CA SER A 240 -1.69 -2.28 -3.19
C SER A 240 -1.68 -1.19 -2.12
N CYS A 241 -2.50 -1.35 -1.08
CA CYS A 241 -2.44 -0.52 0.11
C CYS A 241 -1.17 -0.83 0.92
N ASN A 242 -0.84 0.04 1.86
CA ASN A 242 0.26 -0.19 2.79
C ASN A 242 -0.16 -1.07 3.98
N PHE A 243 0.82 -1.54 4.75
CA PHE A 243 0.59 -2.32 5.97
C PHE A 243 0.75 -1.50 7.26
N GLN A 244 1.19 -0.25 7.15
CA GLN A 244 1.39 0.60 8.32
C GLN A 244 0.09 0.79 9.09
N GLY A 245 0.17 0.62 10.39
CA GLY A 245 -0.98 0.77 11.28
C GLY A 245 -1.94 -0.41 11.33
N LEU A 246 -1.84 -1.42 10.45
CA LEU A 246 -2.75 -2.57 10.47
C LEU A 246 -2.71 -3.32 11.79
N GLY A 247 -1.54 -3.49 12.39
CA GLY A 247 -1.40 -4.13 13.71
C GLY A 247 -2.06 -3.34 14.83
N LEU A 248 -2.08 -2.01 14.75
CA LEU A 248 -2.79 -1.16 15.71
C LEU A 248 -4.31 -1.29 15.55
N ILE A 249 -4.78 -1.34 14.31
CA ILE A 249 -6.21 -1.58 14.02
C ILE A 249 -6.63 -2.98 14.52
N ASP A 250 -5.78 -3.98 14.30
CA ASP A 250 -6.07 -5.34 14.77
C ASP A 250 -6.08 -5.47 16.30
N ALA A 251 -5.36 -4.61 17.01
CA ALA A 251 -5.31 -4.55 18.47
C ALA A 251 -6.57 -3.94 19.10
N LEU A 252 -7.45 -3.28 18.33
CA LEU A 252 -8.71 -2.76 18.86
C LEU A 252 -9.56 -3.90 19.42
N SER A 253 -10.17 -3.69 20.60
CA SER A 253 -11.05 -4.69 21.19
C SER A 253 -12.39 -4.80 20.44
N ASN A 254 -13.05 -5.94 20.52
CA ASN A 254 -14.39 -6.07 19.96
C ASN A 254 -15.36 -5.10 20.64
N GLU A 255 -15.20 -4.91 21.93
CA GLU A 255 -16.02 -4.04 22.77
C GLU A 255 -15.92 -2.59 22.34
N ASP A 256 -14.72 -2.10 22.01
CA ASP A 256 -14.51 -0.74 21.53
C ASP A 256 -15.14 -0.53 20.16
N ILE A 257 -14.99 -1.50 19.26
CA ILE A 257 -15.60 -1.44 17.93
C ILE A 257 -17.12 -1.45 18.02
N GLU A 258 -17.70 -2.36 18.82
CA GLU A 258 -19.16 -2.42 19.02
C GLU A 258 -19.69 -1.14 19.65
N ALA A 259 -18.97 -0.57 20.62
CA ALA A 259 -19.32 0.71 21.24
C ALA A 259 -19.29 1.86 20.24
N GLN A 260 -18.31 1.89 19.36
CA GLN A 260 -18.22 2.90 18.30
C GLN A 260 -19.39 2.80 17.32
N TYR A 261 -19.69 1.61 16.80
CA TYR A 261 -20.85 1.38 15.93
C TYR A 261 -22.15 1.82 16.61
N LYS A 262 -22.32 1.51 17.89
CA LYS A 262 -23.50 1.92 18.65
C LYS A 262 -23.59 3.45 18.75
N ALA A 263 -22.50 4.14 19.07
CA ALA A 263 -22.47 5.59 19.14
C ALA A 263 -22.80 6.24 17.79
N GLU A 264 -22.21 5.75 16.70
CA GLU A 264 -22.50 6.24 15.35
C GLU A 264 -23.97 6.02 14.97
N SER A 265 -24.57 4.89 15.35
CA SER A 265 -25.97 4.56 15.06
C SER A 265 -26.99 5.47 15.77
N GLU A 266 -26.55 6.28 16.72
CA GLU A 266 -27.40 7.30 17.36
C GLU A 266 -27.57 8.55 16.49
N HIS A 267 -26.65 8.75 15.52
CA HIS A 267 -26.59 9.93 14.69
C HIS A 267 -26.92 9.66 13.21
N THR A 268 -26.78 8.40 12.76
CA THR A 268 -27.04 8.00 11.38
C THR A 268 -27.47 6.55 11.29
N GLU A 269 -28.14 6.17 10.22
CA GLU A 269 -28.35 4.77 9.89
C GLU A 269 -27.03 4.18 9.37
N LEU A 270 -26.65 3.05 9.95
CA LEU A 270 -25.46 2.31 9.53
C LEU A 270 -25.83 1.26 8.48
N ASN A 271 -24.78 0.76 7.79
CA ASN A 271 -24.95 -0.25 6.76
C ASN A 271 -25.76 -1.45 7.28
N PRO A 272 -26.98 -1.69 6.74
CA PRO A 272 -27.87 -2.74 7.21
C PRO A 272 -27.35 -4.15 6.94
N GLU A 273 -26.28 -4.31 6.15
CA GLU A 273 -25.63 -5.59 5.96
C GLU A 273 -24.94 -6.08 7.24
N PHE A 274 -24.27 -5.19 7.96
CA PHE A 274 -23.49 -5.54 9.16
C PHE A 274 -24.12 -5.10 10.46
N TRP A 275 -25.03 -4.13 10.42
CA TRP A 275 -25.67 -3.55 11.60
C TRP A 275 -27.19 -3.75 11.60
N ASP A 276 -27.73 -4.16 12.73
CA ASP A 276 -29.18 -4.17 12.95
C ASP A 276 -29.60 -2.81 13.56
N ASN A 277 -30.12 -1.93 12.71
CA ASN A 277 -30.54 -0.60 13.12
C ASN A 277 -31.68 -0.59 14.18
N ASN A 278 -32.48 -1.67 14.26
CA ASN A 278 -33.51 -1.80 15.25
C ASN A 278 -32.99 -2.32 16.59
N ALA A 279 -32.19 -3.39 16.55
CA ALA A 279 -31.67 -4.01 17.76
C ALA A 279 -30.39 -3.28 18.27
N LYS A 280 -29.85 -2.31 17.51
CA LYS A 280 -28.64 -1.53 17.83
C LYS A 280 -27.44 -2.44 18.16
N LYS A 281 -27.16 -3.41 17.29
CA LYS A 281 -26.07 -4.37 17.44
C LYS A 281 -25.52 -4.85 16.09
N LEU A 282 -24.29 -5.33 16.12
CA LEU A 282 -23.68 -6.01 14.97
C LEU A 282 -24.40 -7.34 14.67
N LYS A 283 -24.54 -7.65 13.39
CA LYS A 283 -25.05 -8.93 12.90
C LYS A 283 -23.93 -9.99 12.90
N ASP A 284 -24.32 -11.26 12.81
CA ASP A 284 -23.36 -12.37 12.85
C ASP A 284 -22.32 -12.34 11.73
N ASN A 285 -22.68 -11.84 10.54
CA ASN A 285 -21.75 -11.70 9.42
C ASN A 285 -20.69 -10.61 9.60
N ALA A 286 -20.84 -9.71 10.59
CA ALA A 286 -19.79 -8.77 10.98
C ALA A 286 -18.64 -9.43 11.75
N TYR A 287 -18.82 -10.68 12.18
CA TYR A 287 -17.80 -11.41 12.90
C TYR A 287 -17.11 -12.46 12.01
N ALA A 288 -15.90 -12.82 12.40
CA ALA A 288 -15.15 -13.96 11.91
C ALA A 288 -14.54 -14.75 13.08
N GLU A 289 -13.99 -15.92 12.80
CA GLU A 289 -13.25 -16.72 13.76
C GLU A 289 -11.82 -16.88 13.27
N ASP A 290 -10.86 -16.80 14.20
CA ASP A 290 -9.48 -17.12 13.93
C ASP A 290 -9.23 -18.63 13.86
N ALA A 291 -8.00 -19.04 13.54
CA ALA A 291 -7.61 -20.46 13.47
C ALA A 291 -7.77 -21.22 14.80
N PHE A 292 -7.98 -20.53 15.90
CA PHE A 292 -8.17 -21.08 17.25
C PHE A 292 -9.64 -21.05 17.70
N GLY A 293 -10.57 -20.63 16.82
CA GLY A 293 -11.99 -20.53 17.11
C GLY A 293 -12.39 -19.29 17.93
N LYS A 294 -11.49 -18.31 18.08
CA LYS A 294 -11.80 -17.05 18.75
C LYS A 294 -12.59 -16.15 17.81
N LYS A 295 -13.79 -15.76 18.23
CA LYS A 295 -14.66 -14.83 17.48
C LYS A 295 -14.14 -13.40 17.64
N PHE A 296 -14.06 -12.67 16.51
CA PHE A 296 -13.67 -11.26 16.48
C PHE A 296 -14.50 -10.48 15.47
N VAL A 297 -14.68 -9.18 15.71
CA VAL A 297 -15.30 -8.27 14.73
C VAL A 297 -14.32 -8.06 13.59
N LYS A 298 -14.79 -8.24 12.35
CA LYS A 298 -13.97 -7.96 11.16
C LYS A 298 -13.58 -6.49 11.14
N ARG A 299 -12.28 -6.19 10.95
CA ARG A 299 -11.72 -4.84 11.03
C ARG A 299 -11.92 -3.99 9.77
N PHE A 300 -12.23 -4.62 8.64
CA PHE A 300 -12.19 -4.01 7.31
C PHE A 300 -13.49 -4.18 6.52
N ASN A 301 -14.63 -4.12 7.19
CA ASN A 301 -15.97 -4.27 6.58
C ASN A 301 -16.71 -2.93 6.53
N TYR A 302 -16.07 -1.92 6.03
CA TYR A 302 -16.70 -0.61 5.89
C TYR A 302 -17.29 -0.42 4.50
#